data_4ac3150abe96231c20d607107af1b73a
#
_entry.id   4ac3150abe96231c20d607107af1b73a
#
_cell.length_a   1.000
_cell.length_b   1.000
_cell.length_c   1.000
_cell.angle_alpha   90.00
_cell.angle_beta   90.00
_cell.angle_gamma   90.00
#
_symmetry.space_group_name_H-M   'P 1'
#
loop_
_entity.id
_entity.type
_entity.pdbx_description
1 polymer ?
#
loop_
_entity_poly.entity_id
_entity_poly.type
_entity_poly.pdbx_seq_one_letter_code
_entity_poly.pdbx_strand_id
1 'polypeptide(L)'
;MSKYSMINLGQLVRERKNKNNTVLIGFGTYKGSVIASKRWGEKMEQIEVPPAIDESWDKILHNLQRESVTASATNNKLIILSYVSDINIFENKTNNNTLRGQRAIGAVYNPRNEKYGNYVSTDISSRYDAFLFIDETHALHPLHMQTIKDEDLPETFPTGL
;
A
#
# COMPACT_ATOMS: atom_id res chain seq x y z
N MET A 1 -3.03 -7.36 -22.09
CA MET A 1 -4.06 -6.38 -21.68
C MET A 1 -4.90 -7.02 -20.59
N SER A 2 -4.80 -6.54 -19.36
CA SER A 2 -5.64 -7.02 -18.26
C SER A 2 -7.09 -6.65 -18.50
N LYS A 3 -7.99 -7.61 -18.37
CA LYS A 3 -9.43 -7.48 -18.62
C LYS A 3 -10.15 -6.57 -17.60
N TYR A 4 -9.42 -6.04 -16.62
CA TYR A 4 -9.88 -5.12 -15.57
C TYR A 4 -8.87 -3.99 -15.40
N SER A 5 -8.87 -3.03 -16.33
CA SER A 5 -8.08 -1.81 -16.13
C SER A 5 -8.78 -0.90 -15.14
N MET A 6 -8.44 -1.03 -13.86
CA MET A 6 -8.79 0.03 -12.89
C MET A 6 -7.92 1.24 -13.16
N ILE A 7 -8.53 2.30 -13.66
CA ILE A 7 -7.88 3.60 -13.81
C ILE A 7 -7.79 4.23 -12.42
N ASN A 8 -6.59 4.53 -11.97
CA ASN A 8 -6.36 5.20 -10.70
C ASN A 8 -5.97 6.67 -10.89
N LEU A 9 -6.08 7.44 -9.81
CA LEU A 9 -5.77 8.87 -9.83
C LEU A 9 -4.35 9.17 -10.34
N GLY A 10 -3.36 8.36 -9.95
CA GLY A 10 -1.97 8.55 -10.37
C GLY A 10 -1.81 8.42 -11.90
N GLN A 11 -2.49 7.45 -12.52
CA GLN A 11 -2.51 7.31 -13.96
C GLN A 11 -3.12 8.54 -14.64
N LEU A 12 -4.29 8.98 -14.18
CA LEU A 12 -4.95 10.15 -14.74
C LEU A 12 -4.11 11.43 -14.63
N VAL A 13 -3.42 11.61 -13.51
CA VAL A 13 -2.54 12.76 -13.32
C VAL A 13 -1.36 12.70 -14.30
N ARG A 14 -0.72 11.54 -14.46
CA ARG A 14 0.38 11.36 -15.42
C ARG A 14 -0.06 11.59 -16.86
N GLU A 15 -1.24 11.14 -17.24
CA GLU A 15 -1.81 11.37 -18.58
C GLU A 15 -2.07 12.86 -18.85
N ARG A 16 -2.56 13.61 -17.83
CA ARG A 16 -2.90 15.03 -17.98
C ARG A 16 -1.72 15.99 -17.82
N LYS A 17 -0.75 15.67 -16.95
CA LYS A 17 0.31 16.60 -16.52
C LYS A 17 1.68 16.28 -17.08
N ASN A 18 1.83 15.23 -17.88
CA ASN A 18 3.10 14.68 -18.31
C ASN A 18 3.86 13.94 -17.16
N LYS A 19 4.42 12.79 -17.50
CA LYS A 19 5.18 11.94 -16.59
C LYS A 19 6.33 12.68 -15.90
N ASN A 20 7.00 13.59 -16.60
CA ASN A 20 8.16 14.33 -16.09
C ASN A 20 7.83 15.36 -14.99
N ASN A 21 6.55 15.75 -14.88
CA ASN A 21 6.07 16.73 -13.91
C ASN A 21 5.26 16.07 -12.76
N THR A 22 5.32 14.73 -12.65
CA THR A 22 4.52 13.99 -11.68
C THR A 22 5.38 12.91 -11.03
N VAL A 23 5.48 12.94 -9.72
CA VAL A 23 6.14 11.90 -8.93
C VAL A 23 5.06 11.09 -8.21
N LEU A 24 5.05 9.77 -8.42
CA LEU A 24 4.16 8.85 -7.72
C LEU A 24 4.95 8.08 -6.66
N ILE A 25 4.55 8.24 -5.41
CA ILE A 25 5.15 7.54 -4.28
C ILE A 25 4.17 6.48 -3.79
N GLY A 26 4.58 5.22 -3.82
CA GLY A 26 3.84 4.10 -3.24
C GLY A 26 4.16 3.91 -1.77
N PHE A 27 3.25 3.26 -1.06
CA PHE A 27 3.42 2.90 0.35
C PHE A 27 3.15 1.41 0.53
N GLY A 28 3.90 0.77 1.43
CA GLY A 28 3.69 -0.61 1.83
C GLY A 28 4.04 -0.84 3.29
N THR A 29 3.48 -1.90 3.87
CA THR A 29 3.77 -2.31 5.25
C THR A 29 3.76 -3.83 5.38
N TYR A 30 4.66 -4.36 6.22
CA TYR A 30 4.71 -5.80 6.48
C TYR A 30 3.64 -6.23 7.49
N LYS A 31 3.49 -5.50 8.60
CA LYS A 31 2.53 -5.78 9.67
C LYS A 31 2.22 -4.51 10.46
N GLY A 32 1.35 -4.61 11.46
CA GLY A 32 1.11 -3.52 12.41
C GLY A 32 -0.36 -3.30 12.72
N SER A 33 -0.82 -2.06 12.73
CA SER A 33 -2.22 -1.72 12.93
C SER A 33 -2.64 -0.51 12.08
N VAL A 34 -3.93 -0.45 11.77
CA VAL A 34 -4.56 0.63 11.00
C VAL A 34 -5.87 1.07 11.65
N ILE A 35 -6.34 2.25 11.31
CA ILE A 35 -7.73 2.67 11.58
C ILE A 35 -8.55 2.34 10.34
N ALA A 36 -9.56 1.50 10.49
CA ALA A 36 -10.50 1.13 9.44
C ALA A 36 -11.83 0.68 10.04
N SER A 37 -12.84 0.53 9.21
CA SER A 37 -14.12 -0.07 9.60
C SER A 37 -14.16 -1.53 9.16
N LYS A 38 -14.90 -2.39 9.85
CA LYS A 38 -15.13 -3.77 9.38
C LYS A 38 -16.10 -3.83 8.21
N ARG A 39 -17.01 -2.86 8.12
CA ARG A 39 -17.99 -2.71 7.02
C ARG A 39 -18.23 -1.24 6.72
N TRP A 40 -18.77 -0.97 5.55
CA TRP A 40 -19.21 0.38 5.18
C TRP A 40 -20.26 0.90 6.15
N GLY A 41 -20.07 2.14 6.62
CA GLY A 41 -20.98 2.80 7.57
C GLY A 41 -20.81 2.38 9.02
N GLU A 42 -19.95 1.44 9.34
CA GLU A 42 -19.63 1.08 10.72
C GLU A 42 -18.57 2.02 11.30
N LYS A 43 -18.51 2.09 12.62
CA LYS A 43 -17.52 2.87 13.35
C LYS A 43 -16.10 2.41 13.02
N MET A 44 -15.20 3.38 12.85
CA MET A 44 -13.78 3.12 12.70
C MET A 44 -13.19 2.59 14.02
N GLU A 45 -12.34 1.59 13.91
CA GLU A 45 -11.63 1.00 15.04
C GLU A 45 -10.17 0.70 14.66
N GLN A 46 -9.33 0.52 15.65
CA GLN A 46 -8.00 0.00 15.43
C GLN A 46 -8.08 -1.49 15.09
N ILE A 47 -7.54 -1.85 13.94
CA ILE A 47 -7.52 -3.23 13.44
C ILE A 47 -6.07 -3.66 13.26
N GLU A 48 -5.73 -4.83 13.78
CA GLU A 48 -4.42 -5.44 13.58
C GLU A 48 -4.24 -5.91 12.14
N VAL A 49 -3.06 -5.60 11.60
CA VAL A 49 -2.62 -6.02 10.26
C VAL A 49 -1.63 -7.16 10.42
N PRO A 50 -1.98 -8.37 10.00
CA PRO A 50 -1.10 -9.54 10.13
C PRO A 50 0.15 -9.39 9.26
N PRO A 51 1.18 -10.23 9.48
CA PRO A 51 2.31 -10.33 8.56
C PRO A 51 1.86 -10.51 7.12
N ALA A 52 2.51 -9.80 6.19
CA ALA A 52 2.19 -9.90 4.77
C ALA A 52 2.32 -11.33 4.25
N ILE A 53 1.45 -11.70 3.30
CA ILE A 53 1.47 -13.03 2.69
C ILE A 53 2.76 -13.26 1.91
N ASP A 54 3.15 -14.53 1.82
CA ASP A 54 4.31 -14.94 1.03
C ASP A 54 4.19 -14.49 -0.43
N GLU A 55 5.33 -14.26 -1.07
CA GLU A 55 5.45 -13.79 -2.46
C GLU A 55 4.88 -12.38 -2.73
N SER A 56 4.29 -11.70 -1.74
CA SER A 56 3.90 -10.30 -1.87
C SER A 56 5.11 -9.35 -1.87
N TRP A 57 4.95 -8.16 -2.46
CA TRP A 57 5.97 -7.11 -2.38
C TRP A 57 6.32 -6.76 -0.95
N ASP A 58 5.30 -6.66 -0.08
CA ASP A 58 5.49 -6.31 1.33
C ASP A 58 6.34 -7.36 2.07
N LYS A 59 6.17 -8.65 1.76
CA LYS A 59 6.98 -9.73 2.32
C LYS A 59 8.41 -9.73 1.78
N ILE A 60 8.58 -9.51 0.49
CA ILE A 60 9.91 -9.42 -0.14
C ILE A 60 10.69 -8.27 0.44
N LEU A 61 10.08 -7.07 0.51
CA LEU A 61 10.71 -5.88 1.07
C LEU A 61 11.09 -6.06 2.55
N HIS A 62 10.25 -6.76 3.33
CA HIS A 62 10.59 -7.16 4.70
C HIS A 62 11.84 -8.05 4.75
N ASN A 63 11.91 -9.07 3.92
CA ASN A 63 13.04 -10.02 3.94
C ASN A 63 14.36 -9.38 3.51
N LEU A 64 14.34 -8.45 2.56
CA LEU A 64 15.54 -7.71 2.13
C LEU A 64 16.24 -6.94 3.26
N GLN A 65 15.52 -6.61 4.31
CA GLN A 65 16.09 -5.94 5.47
C GLN A 65 16.98 -6.85 6.30
N ARG A 66 16.64 -8.12 6.35
CA ARG A 66 17.38 -9.10 7.18
C ARG A 66 18.76 -9.41 6.63
N GLU A 67 19.00 -9.14 5.34
CA GLU A 67 20.28 -9.41 4.69
C GLU A 67 21.24 -8.21 4.73
N SER A 68 20.74 -6.99 5.00
CA SER A 68 21.60 -5.80 5.11
C SER A 68 22.11 -5.62 6.55
N VAL A 69 23.39 -5.87 6.75
CA VAL A 69 24.09 -5.87 8.07
C VAL A 69 24.27 -4.46 8.68
N THR A 70 23.74 -3.42 8.13
CA THR A 70 23.78 -2.08 8.74
C THR A 70 22.60 -1.91 9.68
N ALA A 71 22.87 -2.08 10.96
CA ALA A 71 21.94 -1.92 12.07
C ALA A 71 21.43 -0.45 12.15
N SER A 72 20.42 -0.11 11.36
CA SER A 72 19.55 1.01 11.69
C SER A 72 18.43 0.48 12.59
N ALA A 73 18.16 1.15 13.69
CA ALA A 73 17.15 0.76 14.69
C ALA A 73 15.70 0.75 14.16
N THR A 74 15.48 1.20 12.93
CA THR A 74 14.17 1.21 12.25
C THR A 74 14.26 0.49 10.91
N ASN A 75 13.38 -0.48 10.73
CA ASN A 75 13.30 -1.27 9.50
C ASN A 75 12.54 -0.55 8.35
N ASN A 76 12.45 0.77 8.37
CA ASN A 76 11.75 1.56 7.36
C ASN A 76 12.67 1.90 6.19
N LYS A 77 12.17 1.86 4.96
CA LYS A 77 12.94 2.12 3.74
C LYS A 77 12.24 3.05 2.79
N LEU A 78 13.01 3.98 2.23
CA LEU A 78 12.65 4.70 1.02
C LEU A 78 13.44 4.09 -0.15
N ILE A 79 12.74 3.57 -1.14
CA ILE A 79 13.31 2.98 -2.35
C ILE A 79 12.99 3.91 -3.52
N ILE A 80 14.02 4.48 -4.15
CA ILE A 80 13.87 5.30 -5.35
C ILE A 80 14.00 4.39 -6.56
N LEU A 81 12.90 4.08 -7.21
CA LEU A 81 12.80 3.02 -8.22
C LEU A 81 13.53 3.38 -9.53
N SER A 82 13.70 4.65 -9.83
CA SER A 82 14.46 5.10 -11.01
C SER A 82 15.98 4.81 -10.94
N TYR A 83 16.50 4.50 -9.74
CA TYR A 83 17.92 4.16 -9.51
C TYR A 83 18.15 2.67 -9.26
N VAL A 84 17.10 1.87 -9.29
CA VAL A 84 17.13 0.46 -8.86
C VAL A 84 17.19 -0.50 -10.05
N SER A 85 17.67 -0.05 -11.21
CA SER A 85 17.86 -0.91 -12.39
C SER A 85 18.77 -2.12 -12.17
N ASP A 86 19.58 -2.11 -11.11
CA ASP A 86 20.57 -3.16 -10.84
C ASP A 86 20.17 -4.15 -9.72
N ILE A 87 19.02 -3.97 -9.09
CA ILE A 87 18.59 -4.88 -8.03
C ILE A 87 17.71 -5.97 -8.62
N ASN A 88 18.28 -7.17 -8.78
CA ASN A 88 17.61 -8.42 -9.20
C ASN A 88 16.37 -8.82 -8.35
N ILE A 89 15.96 -7.98 -7.42
CA ILE A 89 14.82 -8.17 -6.54
C ILE A 89 13.50 -8.08 -7.30
N PHE A 90 13.47 -7.23 -8.33
CA PHE A 90 12.28 -7.01 -9.14
C PHE A 90 12.15 -8.04 -10.27
N GLU A 91 13.20 -8.79 -10.53
CA GLU A 91 13.17 -9.87 -11.51
C GLU A 91 12.88 -11.20 -10.84
N ASN A 92 11.80 -11.83 -11.24
CA ASN A 92 11.56 -13.23 -10.89
C ASN A 92 12.44 -14.07 -11.79
N LYS A 93 13.51 -14.68 -11.26
CA LYS A 93 14.51 -15.46 -12.00
C LYS A 93 13.94 -16.58 -12.88
N THR A 94 12.67 -16.94 -12.68
CA THR A 94 12.06 -18.07 -13.37
C THR A 94 11.09 -17.70 -14.49
N ASN A 95 10.43 -16.54 -14.47
CA ASN A 95 9.33 -16.26 -15.41
C ASN A 95 9.24 -14.83 -15.98
N ASN A 96 10.20 -13.94 -15.77
CA ASN A 96 10.12 -12.51 -16.13
C ASN A 96 8.81 -11.82 -15.66
N ASN A 97 8.15 -12.38 -14.65
CA ASN A 97 6.90 -11.84 -14.13
C ASN A 97 7.19 -10.96 -12.92
N THR A 98 7.15 -9.66 -13.14
CA THR A 98 7.31 -8.63 -12.09
C THR A 98 6.04 -8.37 -11.31
N LEU A 99 4.91 -8.98 -11.73
CA LEU A 99 3.61 -8.81 -11.06
C LEU A 99 3.53 -9.63 -9.78
N ARG A 100 3.37 -8.94 -8.65
CA ARG A 100 3.15 -9.54 -7.32
C ARG A 100 2.05 -8.82 -6.58
N GLY A 101 1.48 -9.49 -5.58
CA GLY A 101 0.52 -8.86 -4.69
C GLY A 101 1.18 -7.70 -3.90
N GLN A 102 0.61 -6.52 -3.99
CA GLN A 102 0.89 -5.38 -3.11
C GLN A 102 -0.30 -5.20 -2.19
N ARG A 103 -0.05 -5.11 -0.88
CA ARG A 103 -1.12 -4.89 0.09
C ARG A 103 -1.77 -3.52 -0.13
N ALA A 104 -3.10 -3.50 -0.17
CA ALA A 104 -3.91 -2.29 -0.34
C ALA A 104 -5.04 -2.30 0.69
N ILE A 105 -4.84 -1.59 1.80
CA ILE A 105 -5.85 -1.43 2.85
C ILE A 105 -6.62 -0.15 2.55
N GLY A 106 -7.95 -0.26 2.49
CA GLY A 106 -8.85 0.86 2.30
C GLY A 106 -9.60 1.24 3.59
N ALA A 107 -10.68 2.03 3.45
CA ALA A 107 -11.52 2.44 4.58
C ALA A 107 -12.22 1.24 5.27
N VAL A 108 -12.43 0.15 4.53
CA VAL A 108 -12.94 -1.13 5.06
C VAL A 108 -11.84 -2.16 5.00
N TYR A 109 -11.60 -2.84 6.12
CA TYR A 109 -10.56 -3.85 6.22
C TYR A 109 -10.98 -5.02 7.10
N ASN A 110 -10.75 -6.24 6.58
CA ASN A 110 -10.96 -7.47 7.34
C ASN A 110 -9.72 -8.37 7.20
N PRO A 111 -8.87 -8.48 8.24
CA PRO A 111 -7.63 -9.25 8.19
C PRO A 111 -7.85 -10.75 7.88
N ARG A 112 -9.02 -11.31 8.22
CA ARG A 112 -9.33 -12.72 7.93
C ARG A 112 -9.50 -13.01 6.44
N ASN A 113 -9.91 -12.00 5.67
CA ASN A 113 -10.16 -12.10 4.23
C ASN A 113 -9.13 -11.33 3.40
N GLU A 114 -8.10 -10.79 4.02
CA GLU A 114 -7.06 -9.96 3.40
C GLU A 114 -6.48 -10.59 2.14
N LYS A 115 -6.14 -11.88 2.20
CA LYS A 115 -5.57 -12.63 1.08
C LYS A 115 -6.39 -12.52 -0.21
N TYR A 116 -7.69 -12.40 -0.11
CA TYR A 116 -8.60 -12.44 -1.25
C TYR A 116 -9.03 -11.05 -1.74
N GLY A 117 -8.92 -10.02 -0.91
CA GLY A 117 -9.46 -8.70 -1.24
C GLY A 117 -8.49 -7.53 -1.12
N ASN A 118 -7.39 -7.69 -0.39
CA ASN A 118 -6.49 -6.58 -0.07
C ASN A 118 -5.10 -6.71 -0.70
N TYR A 119 -4.92 -7.61 -1.68
CA TYR A 119 -3.69 -7.69 -2.47
C TYR A 119 -3.98 -7.42 -3.94
N VAL A 120 -3.36 -6.35 -4.46
CA VAL A 120 -3.48 -5.94 -5.85
C VAL A 120 -2.24 -6.39 -6.61
N SER A 121 -2.44 -7.11 -7.71
CA SER A 121 -1.34 -7.51 -8.60
C SER A 121 -0.67 -6.25 -9.17
N THR A 122 0.57 -6.02 -8.82
CA THR A 122 1.30 -4.77 -9.09
C THR A 122 2.73 -5.07 -9.51
N ASP A 123 3.19 -4.37 -10.52
CA ASP A 123 4.60 -4.14 -10.78
C ASP A 123 4.98 -2.79 -10.15
N ILE A 124 5.67 -2.85 -9.01
CA ILE A 124 6.05 -1.65 -8.25
C ILE A 124 6.92 -0.72 -9.10
N SER A 125 7.85 -1.26 -9.86
CA SER A 125 8.84 -0.49 -10.62
C SER A 125 8.21 0.31 -11.76
N SER A 126 7.19 -0.23 -12.41
CA SER A 126 6.47 0.49 -13.46
C SER A 126 5.36 1.40 -12.94
N ARG A 127 4.86 1.12 -11.73
CA ARG A 127 3.74 1.87 -11.14
C ARG A 127 4.17 3.15 -10.41
N TYR A 128 5.30 3.12 -9.71
CA TYR A 128 5.77 4.20 -8.84
C TYR A 128 7.14 4.70 -9.26
N ASP A 129 7.48 5.93 -8.89
CA ASP A 129 8.83 6.51 -9.02
C ASP A 129 9.64 6.27 -7.74
N ALA A 130 8.96 6.19 -6.60
CA ALA A 130 9.54 5.82 -5.31
C ALA A 130 8.56 4.99 -4.50
N PHE A 131 9.07 4.23 -3.53
CA PHE A 131 8.26 3.41 -2.64
C PHE A 131 8.76 3.55 -1.20
N LEU A 132 7.86 3.95 -0.30
CA LEU A 132 8.12 4.03 1.12
C LEU A 132 7.58 2.77 1.80
N PHE A 133 8.50 1.95 2.28
CA PHE A 133 8.17 0.74 3.02
C PHE A 133 8.36 0.96 4.52
N ILE A 134 7.32 0.68 5.30
CA ILE A 134 7.30 0.76 6.75
C ILE A 134 7.07 -0.65 7.28
N ASP A 135 8.06 -1.22 7.92
CA ASP A 135 8.02 -2.63 8.35
C ASP A 135 6.89 -2.90 9.35
N GLU A 136 6.73 -2.02 10.31
CA GLU A 136 5.66 -2.10 11.31
C GLU A 136 4.95 -0.75 11.45
N THR A 137 3.66 -0.72 11.10
CA THR A 137 2.82 0.47 11.18
C THR A 137 2.01 0.49 12.47
N HIS A 138 1.72 1.70 12.95
CA HIS A 138 0.80 1.92 14.06
C HIS A 138 -0.40 2.72 13.57
N ALA A 139 -1.59 2.35 14.06
CA ALA A 139 -2.81 3.07 13.79
C ALA A 139 -2.66 4.54 14.20
N LEU A 140 -2.97 5.46 13.30
CA LEU A 140 -2.87 6.90 13.56
C LEU A 140 -4.11 7.37 14.33
N HIS A 141 -3.91 8.21 15.34
CA HIS A 141 -5.01 8.92 15.96
C HIS A 141 -5.42 10.08 15.02
N PRO A 142 -6.69 10.15 14.59
CA PRO A 142 -7.19 11.30 13.85
C PRO A 142 -7.00 12.58 14.69
N LEU A 143 -6.46 13.64 14.07
CA LEU A 143 -6.20 14.92 14.75
C LEU A 143 -7.47 15.59 15.28
N HIS A 144 -8.63 15.25 14.74
CA HIS A 144 -9.93 15.82 15.07
C HIS A 144 -10.99 14.73 15.28
N MET A 145 -10.75 13.81 16.23
CA MET A 145 -11.87 13.05 16.80
C MET A 145 -12.60 13.93 17.83
N GLN A 146 -13.30 14.94 17.37
CA GLN A 146 -14.48 15.36 18.12
C GLN A 146 -15.47 14.19 18.04
N THR A 147 -16.07 13.86 19.17
CA THR A 147 -17.17 12.88 19.26
C THR A 147 -18.16 13.20 18.15
N ILE A 148 -18.17 12.40 17.07
CA ILE A 148 -19.18 12.52 16.03
C ILE A 148 -20.48 12.24 16.77
N LYS A 149 -21.30 13.26 16.98
CA LYS A 149 -22.69 13.07 17.38
C LYS A 149 -23.28 12.23 16.25
N ASP A 150 -24.06 11.22 16.62
CA ASP A 150 -24.59 10.16 15.71
C ASP A 150 -25.35 10.67 14.47
N GLU A 151 -25.38 11.97 14.19
CA GLU A 151 -26.12 12.61 13.12
C GLU A 151 -25.25 13.16 11.96
N ASP A 152 -23.92 13.20 12.13
CA ASP A 152 -23.05 13.70 11.06
C ASP A 152 -22.52 12.54 10.23
N LEU A 153 -23.03 12.39 9.01
CA LEU A 153 -22.47 11.49 8.01
C LEU A 153 -21.00 11.87 7.72
N PRO A 154 -20.08 10.91 7.68
CA PRO A 154 -18.68 11.20 7.35
C PRO A 154 -18.58 11.91 5.99
N GLU A 155 -17.79 12.98 5.92
CA GLU A 155 -17.54 13.77 4.68
C GLU A 155 -17.00 12.95 3.50
N THR A 156 -16.66 11.68 3.71
CA THR A 156 -16.18 10.75 2.69
C THR A 156 -17.30 10.01 1.95
N PHE A 157 -18.55 10.25 2.28
CA PHE A 157 -19.66 9.80 1.44
C PHE A 157 -19.68 10.67 0.18
N PRO A 158 -19.49 10.10 -1.03
CA PRO A 158 -19.81 10.83 -2.22
C PRO A 158 -21.32 11.07 -2.14
N THR A 159 -21.70 12.33 -1.84
CA THR A 159 -23.04 12.79 -2.12
C THR A 159 -23.20 12.65 -3.63
N GLY A 160 -23.73 11.49 -4.03
CA GLY A 160 -23.93 11.18 -5.43
C GLY A 160 -24.84 12.22 -6.07
N LEU A 161 -24.35 12.81 -7.10
CA LEU A 161 -25.11 13.29 -8.24
C LEU A 161 -24.56 12.59 -9.47
#